data_ff3f275c0329338102632e77d129cf4d
#
_entry.id   ff3f275c0329338102632e77d129cf4d
#
_cell.length_a   1.000
_cell.length_b   1.000
_cell.length_c   1.000
_cell.angle_alpha   90.00
_cell.angle_beta   90.00
_cell.angle_gamma   90.00
#
_symmetry.space_group_name_H-M   'P 1'
#
loop_
_entity.id
_entity.type
_entity.pdbx_description
1 polymer ?
#
loop_
_entity_poly.entity_id
_entity_poly.type
_entity_poly.pdbx_seq_one_letter_code
_entity_poly.pdbx_strand_id
1 'polypeptide(L)'
;LFSTQSLFAQLPNGSIAPDFELTDLNGTTHKLYEDYTDLGYTVFLDFSAVWCGPCWSYHQTHALKDVYENHGPAGHPGVSSNTTNDVMVFYVEAQGGSLAELNGGGSSVGDWVTGTPYPIICTDGTQNSQAVSNDYQVPYFPTVYQVCPDRTITLIGQAQSLYSLVTSCLPPPSLNNDARSFMNNSAGSGCSSVTPEISIQNYGLN
;
A
#
# COMPACT_ATOMS: atom_id res chain seq x y z
N LEU A 1 38.48 2.89 -2.59
CA LEU A 1 37.16 3.40 -2.23
C LEU A 1 36.13 2.47 -2.87
N PHE A 2 35.62 1.51 -2.08
CA PHE A 2 34.49 0.69 -2.49
C PHE A 2 33.23 1.53 -2.27
N SER A 3 32.56 1.91 -3.34
CA SER A 3 31.21 2.47 -3.28
C SER A 3 30.27 1.33 -2.88
N THR A 4 29.78 1.34 -1.66
CA THR A 4 28.64 0.52 -1.28
C THR A 4 27.43 1.06 -2.01
N GLN A 5 27.06 0.43 -3.13
CA GLN A 5 25.73 0.62 -3.70
C GLN A 5 24.75 0.01 -2.69
N SER A 6 23.97 0.86 -2.05
CA SER A 6 22.79 0.43 -1.32
C SER A 6 21.87 -0.24 -2.33
N LEU A 7 21.80 -1.56 -2.32
CA LEU A 7 20.72 -2.29 -2.96
C LEU A 7 19.47 -1.86 -2.20
N PHE A 8 18.64 -1.06 -2.81
CA PHE A 8 17.30 -0.77 -2.29
C PHE A 8 16.53 -2.09 -2.34
N ALA A 9 16.55 -2.77 -1.21
CA ALA A 9 15.68 -3.91 -1.02
C ALA A 9 14.31 -3.37 -0.62
N GLN A 10 13.26 -3.91 -1.22
CA GLN A 10 11.88 -3.72 -0.83
C GLN A 10 11.73 -3.69 0.70
N LEU A 11 10.78 -2.90 1.21
CA LEU A 11 10.49 -2.89 2.66
C LEU A 11 10.17 -4.31 3.14
N PRO A 12 10.86 -4.79 4.18
CA PRO A 12 10.57 -6.11 4.74
C PRO A 12 9.13 -6.19 5.28
N ASN A 13 8.50 -7.36 5.12
CA ASN A 13 7.22 -7.63 5.76
C ASN A 13 7.32 -7.44 7.28
N GLY A 14 6.34 -6.77 7.89
CA GLY A 14 6.33 -6.42 9.29
C GLY A 14 7.03 -5.09 9.63
N SER A 15 7.64 -4.41 8.64
CA SER A 15 8.10 -3.03 8.84
C SER A 15 6.91 -2.09 9.08
N ILE A 16 7.18 -0.91 9.64
CA ILE A 16 6.19 0.17 9.70
C ILE A 16 6.07 0.82 8.33
N ALA A 17 4.86 0.92 7.83
CA ALA A 17 4.55 1.64 6.59
C ALA A 17 4.91 3.12 6.74
N PRO A 18 5.67 3.73 5.83
CA PRO A 18 5.84 5.17 5.82
C PRO A 18 4.49 5.90 5.74
N ASP A 19 4.31 6.92 6.58
CA ASP A 19 3.12 7.77 6.49
C ASP A 19 3.15 8.63 5.23
N PHE A 20 1.99 9.06 4.75
CA PHE A 20 1.88 9.99 3.63
C PHE A 20 0.67 10.92 3.77
N GLU A 21 0.77 12.05 3.11
CA GLU A 21 -0.34 12.96 2.83
C GLU A 21 -0.37 13.21 1.32
N LEU A 22 -1.38 12.67 0.63
CA LEU A 22 -1.51 12.70 -0.82
C LEU A 22 -2.91 13.12 -1.24
N THR A 23 -3.01 13.88 -2.32
CA THR A 23 -4.29 14.31 -2.90
C THR A 23 -4.63 13.44 -4.11
N ASP A 24 -5.85 12.95 -4.18
CA ASP A 24 -6.36 12.14 -5.30
C ASP A 24 -6.81 13.01 -6.49
N LEU A 25 -7.22 12.35 -7.59
CA LEU A 25 -7.70 13.03 -8.80
C LEU A 25 -8.95 13.88 -8.57
N ASN A 26 -9.69 13.64 -7.48
CA ASN A 26 -10.90 14.39 -7.12
C ASN A 26 -10.59 15.60 -6.23
N GLY A 27 -9.33 15.80 -5.85
CA GLY A 27 -8.88 16.89 -4.97
C GLY A 27 -9.05 16.58 -3.48
N THR A 28 -9.35 15.33 -3.11
CA THR A 28 -9.41 14.91 -1.72
C THR A 28 -8.02 14.55 -1.22
N THR A 29 -7.61 15.13 -0.09
CA THR A 29 -6.35 14.80 0.56
C THR A 29 -6.56 13.64 1.53
N HIS A 30 -5.64 12.69 1.49
CA HIS A 30 -5.64 11.45 2.27
C HIS A 30 -4.36 11.37 3.09
N LYS A 31 -4.48 11.10 4.38
CA LYS A 31 -3.36 10.81 5.29
C LYS A 31 -3.45 9.35 5.72
N LEU A 32 -2.39 8.59 5.46
CA LEU A 32 -2.43 7.14 5.72
C LEU A 32 -2.78 6.82 7.17
N TYR A 33 -2.13 7.48 8.11
CA TYR A 33 -2.32 7.18 9.53
C TYR A 33 -3.61 7.79 10.06
N GLU A 34 -3.74 9.11 9.99
CA GLU A 34 -4.81 9.86 10.62
C GLU A 34 -6.20 9.47 10.09
N ASP A 35 -6.32 9.27 8.77
CA ASP A 35 -7.61 9.04 8.13
C ASP A 35 -7.98 7.55 8.05
N TYR A 36 -6.99 6.63 8.18
CA TYR A 36 -7.25 5.22 7.94
C TYR A 36 -6.73 4.28 9.02
N THR A 37 -5.41 4.12 9.18
CA THR A 37 -4.89 3.09 10.09
C THR A 37 -5.26 3.35 11.54
N ASP A 38 -5.24 4.60 11.99
CA ASP A 38 -5.62 4.98 13.36
C ASP A 38 -7.12 4.83 13.62
N LEU A 39 -7.92 4.81 12.55
CA LEU A 39 -9.36 4.52 12.59
C LEU A 39 -9.70 3.03 12.44
N GLY A 40 -8.69 2.18 12.26
CA GLY A 40 -8.86 0.73 12.18
C GLY A 40 -8.98 0.16 10.77
N TYR A 41 -8.77 0.98 9.73
CA TYR A 41 -8.81 0.49 8.35
C TYR A 41 -7.53 -0.27 7.98
N THR A 42 -7.70 -1.40 7.31
CA THR A 42 -6.64 -2.01 6.52
C THR A 42 -6.54 -1.30 5.18
N VAL A 43 -5.32 -0.90 4.78
CA VAL A 43 -5.12 -0.15 3.54
C VAL A 43 -4.38 -1.01 2.52
N PHE A 44 -4.89 -1.09 1.29
CA PHE A 44 -4.19 -1.68 0.16
C PHE A 44 -3.62 -0.58 -0.72
N LEU A 45 -2.30 -0.63 -0.93
CA LEU A 45 -1.55 0.34 -1.75
C LEU A 45 -1.05 -0.37 -3.01
N ASP A 46 -1.61 -0.03 -4.16
CA ASP A 46 -1.16 -0.51 -5.47
C ASP A 46 -0.22 0.52 -6.11
N PHE A 47 1.08 0.27 -6.01
CA PHE A 47 2.08 1.02 -6.76
C PHE A 47 2.22 0.44 -8.15
N SER A 48 1.75 1.19 -9.12
CA SER A 48 1.68 0.80 -10.53
C SER A 48 2.18 1.91 -11.45
N ALA A 49 2.26 1.63 -12.75
CA ALA A 49 2.60 2.62 -13.76
C ALA A 49 1.66 2.48 -14.97
N VAL A 50 1.31 3.60 -15.60
CA VAL A 50 0.37 3.64 -16.72
C VAL A 50 0.73 2.74 -17.89
N TRP A 51 2.03 2.53 -18.14
CA TRP A 51 2.58 1.70 -19.23
C TRP A 51 2.76 0.22 -18.86
N CYS A 52 2.51 -0.15 -17.60
CA CYS A 52 2.82 -1.48 -17.06
C CYS A 52 1.75 -2.51 -17.44
N GLY A 53 2.05 -3.40 -18.35
CA GLY A 53 1.13 -4.48 -18.77
C GLY A 53 0.69 -5.42 -17.64
N PRO A 54 1.60 -5.96 -16.81
CA PRO A 54 1.23 -6.78 -15.64
C PRO A 54 0.33 -6.05 -14.64
N CYS A 55 0.57 -4.72 -14.43
CA CYS A 55 -0.28 -3.89 -13.58
C CYS A 55 -1.70 -3.80 -14.14
N TRP A 56 -1.82 -3.54 -15.45
CA TRP A 56 -3.10 -3.50 -16.14
C TRP A 56 -3.83 -4.83 -16.05
N SER A 57 -3.11 -5.94 -16.24
CA SER A 57 -3.70 -7.28 -16.10
C SER A 57 -4.25 -7.50 -14.68
N TYR A 58 -3.54 -7.06 -13.65
CA TYR A 58 -4.02 -7.14 -12.26
C TYR A 58 -5.22 -6.22 -12.03
N HIS A 59 -5.17 -4.98 -12.50
CA HIS A 59 -6.30 -4.05 -12.45
C HIS A 59 -7.59 -4.64 -13.06
N GLN A 60 -7.47 -5.31 -14.20
CA GLN A 60 -8.59 -5.97 -14.90
C GLN A 60 -9.15 -7.21 -14.15
N THR A 61 -8.47 -7.72 -13.13
CA THR A 61 -9.05 -8.78 -12.27
C THR A 61 -10.14 -8.26 -11.36
N HIS A 62 -10.19 -6.94 -11.16
CA HIS A 62 -11.08 -6.23 -10.25
C HIS A 62 -10.90 -6.58 -8.76
N ALA A 63 -9.85 -7.30 -8.36
CA ALA A 63 -9.64 -7.69 -6.97
C ALA A 63 -9.64 -6.50 -6.00
N LEU A 64 -8.94 -5.41 -6.36
CA LEU A 64 -8.90 -4.16 -5.57
C LEU A 64 -10.25 -3.43 -5.60
N LYS A 65 -10.94 -3.44 -6.74
CA LYS A 65 -12.26 -2.86 -6.89
C LYS A 65 -13.28 -3.57 -6.02
N ASP A 66 -13.33 -4.90 -6.10
CA ASP A 66 -14.29 -5.72 -5.38
C ASP A 66 -14.12 -5.56 -3.86
N VAL A 67 -12.88 -5.53 -3.36
CA VAL A 67 -12.63 -5.32 -1.93
C VAL A 67 -13.03 -3.91 -1.49
N TYR A 68 -12.78 -2.89 -2.32
CA TYR A 68 -13.20 -1.52 -2.01
C TYR A 68 -14.72 -1.36 -2.04
N GLU A 69 -15.40 -1.86 -3.05
CA GLU A 69 -16.86 -1.74 -3.19
C GLU A 69 -17.61 -2.42 -2.03
N ASN A 70 -17.11 -3.57 -1.54
CA ASN A 70 -17.77 -4.34 -0.49
C ASN A 70 -17.32 -3.99 0.93
N HIS A 71 -16.12 -3.43 1.09
CA HIS A 71 -15.48 -3.25 2.40
C HIS A 71 -14.93 -1.84 2.62
N GLY A 72 -15.02 -0.96 1.63
CA GLY A 72 -14.54 0.42 1.67
C GLY A 72 -15.31 1.33 2.63
N PRO A 73 -14.84 2.58 2.80
CA PRO A 73 -15.42 3.52 3.75
C PRO A 73 -16.88 3.86 3.41
N ALA A 74 -17.76 3.74 4.39
CA ALA A 74 -19.18 3.97 4.22
C ALA A 74 -19.49 5.37 3.69
N GLY A 75 -20.34 5.44 2.65
CA GLY A 75 -20.71 6.70 2.01
C GLY A 75 -19.73 7.21 0.94
N HIS A 76 -18.60 6.54 0.73
CA HIS A 76 -17.71 6.87 -0.37
C HIS A 76 -18.30 6.43 -1.73
N PRO A 77 -17.95 7.11 -2.84
CA PRO A 77 -18.40 6.73 -4.18
C PRO A 77 -18.03 5.28 -4.50
N GLY A 78 -18.97 4.52 -5.06
CA GLY A 78 -18.77 3.12 -5.46
C GLY A 78 -18.84 2.11 -4.31
N VAL A 79 -18.86 2.54 -3.05
CA VAL A 79 -18.93 1.64 -1.89
C VAL A 79 -20.38 1.20 -1.61
N SER A 80 -20.56 -0.10 -1.36
CA SER A 80 -21.86 -0.69 -1.03
C SER A 80 -22.46 -0.10 0.25
N SER A 81 -23.78 0.03 0.31
CA SER A 81 -24.49 0.41 1.54
C SER A 81 -24.35 -0.60 2.66
N ASN A 82 -23.95 -1.85 2.36
CA ASN A 82 -23.73 -2.94 3.31
C ASN A 82 -22.24 -3.19 3.55
N THR A 83 -21.39 -2.19 3.33
CA THR A 83 -19.94 -2.30 3.56
C THR A 83 -19.60 -2.68 4.99
N THR A 84 -18.50 -3.42 5.19
CA THR A 84 -17.92 -3.65 6.53
C THR A 84 -17.18 -2.41 7.04
N ASN A 85 -16.87 -1.43 6.17
CA ASN A 85 -16.27 -0.15 6.53
C ASN A 85 -14.92 -0.30 7.26
N ASP A 86 -14.06 -1.18 6.76
CA ASP A 86 -12.78 -1.54 7.39
C ASP A 86 -11.60 -1.65 6.41
N VAL A 87 -11.83 -1.32 5.12
CA VAL A 87 -10.80 -1.36 4.08
C VAL A 87 -10.69 -0.02 3.34
N MET A 88 -9.47 0.37 3.02
CA MET A 88 -9.21 1.45 2.06
C MET A 88 -8.29 0.94 0.95
N VAL A 89 -8.43 1.47 -0.25
CA VAL A 89 -7.62 1.12 -1.42
C VAL A 89 -7.11 2.38 -2.08
N PHE A 90 -5.83 2.38 -2.48
CA PHE A 90 -5.22 3.43 -3.31
C PHE A 90 -4.52 2.83 -4.51
N TYR A 91 -4.75 3.40 -5.67
CA TYR A 91 -3.85 3.30 -6.80
C TYR A 91 -2.85 4.47 -6.73
N VAL A 92 -1.57 4.16 -6.76
CA VAL A 92 -0.49 5.17 -6.79
C VAL A 92 0.25 5.03 -8.10
N GLU A 93 0.08 5.99 -9.01
CA GLU A 93 0.91 6.08 -10.20
C GLU A 93 2.33 6.47 -9.77
N ALA A 94 3.30 5.58 -9.95
CA ALA A 94 4.61 5.65 -9.31
C ALA A 94 5.76 6.04 -10.25
N GLN A 95 5.47 6.41 -11.50
CA GLN A 95 6.46 6.69 -12.54
C GLN A 95 6.27 8.03 -13.27
N GLY A 96 5.48 8.93 -12.69
CA GLY A 96 5.25 10.26 -13.27
C GLY A 96 4.27 10.28 -14.43
N GLY A 97 3.42 9.27 -14.55
CA GLY A 97 2.33 9.26 -15.52
C GLY A 97 1.37 10.42 -15.30
N SER A 98 1.00 11.08 -16.40
CA SER A 98 0.09 12.21 -16.38
C SER A 98 -1.37 11.78 -16.30
N LEU A 99 -2.26 12.73 -15.95
CA LEU A 99 -3.70 12.50 -15.98
C LEU A 99 -4.19 12.05 -17.38
N ALA A 100 -3.59 12.58 -18.47
CA ALA A 100 -3.93 12.16 -19.81
C ALA A 100 -3.58 10.68 -20.08
N GLU A 101 -2.45 10.21 -19.53
CA GLU A 101 -2.05 8.82 -19.63
C GLU A 101 -2.90 7.92 -18.73
N LEU A 102 -3.28 8.36 -17.53
CA LEU A 102 -4.24 7.62 -16.70
C LEU A 102 -5.59 7.41 -17.41
N ASN A 103 -6.01 8.34 -18.28
CA ASN A 103 -7.20 8.21 -19.13
C ASN A 103 -6.92 7.49 -20.47
N GLY A 104 -5.86 6.72 -20.58
CA GLY A 104 -5.56 5.89 -21.73
C GLY A 104 -4.81 6.59 -22.87
N GLY A 105 -4.28 7.80 -22.63
CA GLY A 105 -3.45 8.51 -23.62
C GLY A 105 -1.98 8.09 -23.60
N GLY A 106 -1.22 8.59 -24.57
CA GLY A 106 0.25 8.46 -24.60
C GLY A 106 0.74 7.01 -24.59
N SER A 107 1.58 6.67 -23.63
CA SER A 107 2.18 5.35 -23.45
C SER A 107 1.32 4.38 -22.61
N SER A 108 0.16 4.82 -22.18
CA SER A 108 -0.73 4.02 -21.31
C SER A 108 -1.22 2.75 -22.00
N VAL A 109 -1.35 1.68 -21.23
CA VAL A 109 -1.90 0.39 -21.69
C VAL A 109 -3.42 0.31 -21.53
N GLY A 110 -4.06 1.31 -20.92
CA GLY A 110 -5.51 1.34 -20.74
C GLY A 110 -6.01 2.59 -20.02
N ASP A 111 -7.31 2.67 -19.84
CA ASP A 111 -7.99 3.71 -19.07
C ASP A 111 -8.11 3.26 -17.61
N TRP A 112 -7.25 3.80 -16.74
CA TRP A 112 -7.17 3.45 -15.33
C TRP A 112 -8.22 4.14 -14.47
N VAL A 113 -8.84 5.20 -14.99
CA VAL A 113 -9.78 6.06 -14.25
C VAL A 113 -11.20 5.55 -14.39
N THR A 114 -11.63 5.25 -15.63
CA THR A 114 -13.00 4.83 -15.89
C THR A 114 -13.31 3.50 -15.20
N GLY A 115 -14.28 3.52 -14.28
CA GLY A 115 -14.72 2.33 -13.56
C GLY A 115 -13.89 1.97 -12.33
N THR A 116 -12.91 2.81 -11.95
CA THR A 116 -12.13 2.68 -10.71
C THR A 116 -12.78 3.53 -9.62
N PRO A 117 -13.40 2.93 -8.59
CA PRO A 117 -14.14 3.68 -7.57
C PRO A 117 -13.26 4.21 -6.44
N TYR A 118 -12.06 3.65 -6.23
CA TYR A 118 -11.14 4.05 -5.17
C TYR A 118 -10.21 5.18 -5.63
N PRO A 119 -9.61 5.93 -4.67
CA PRO A 119 -8.70 7.03 -4.97
C PRO A 119 -7.52 6.65 -5.85
N ILE A 120 -7.26 7.48 -6.83
CA ILE A 120 -6.09 7.41 -7.72
C ILE A 120 -5.20 8.60 -7.42
N ILE A 121 -3.94 8.34 -7.10
CA ILE A 121 -2.91 9.35 -6.87
C ILE A 121 -2.07 9.47 -8.14
N CYS A 122 -2.06 10.67 -8.73
CA CYS A 122 -1.34 10.98 -9.96
C CYS A 122 -0.06 11.77 -9.65
N THR A 123 0.99 11.54 -10.41
CA THR A 123 2.28 12.23 -10.25
C THR A 123 2.53 13.32 -11.30
N ASP A 124 1.52 13.98 -11.79
CA ASP A 124 1.61 15.01 -12.84
C ASP A 124 2.43 16.26 -12.47
N GLY A 125 3.20 16.21 -11.39
CA GLY A 125 4.03 17.29 -10.87
C GLY A 125 3.34 18.14 -9.79
N THR A 126 2.04 17.94 -9.54
CA THR A 126 1.30 18.61 -8.46
C THR A 126 1.30 17.80 -7.18
N GLN A 127 1.55 16.49 -7.29
CA GLN A 127 1.59 15.51 -6.20
C GLN A 127 3.00 14.90 -6.09
N ASN A 128 3.49 14.69 -4.88
CA ASN A 128 4.79 14.02 -4.65
C ASN A 128 4.63 12.51 -4.46
N SER A 129 3.81 11.85 -5.28
CA SER A 129 3.56 10.41 -5.19
C SER A 129 4.80 9.57 -5.51
N GLN A 130 5.73 10.09 -6.32
CA GLN A 130 7.00 9.42 -6.58
C GLN A 130 7.89 9.35 -5.33
N ALA A 131 7.85 10.36 -4.45
CA ALA A 131 8.54 10.28 -3.16
C ALA A 131 7.99 9.16 -2.30
N VAL A 132 6.67 8.98 -2.25
CA VAL A 132 6.04 7.86 -1.54
C VAL A 132 6.52 6.51 -2.07
N SER A 133 6.64 6.34 -3.39
CA SER A 133 7.19 5.11 -3.97
C SER A 133 8.62 4.83 -3.52
N ASN A 134 9.44 5.88 -3.35
CA ASN A 134 10.80 5.75 -2.84
C ASN A 134 10.81 5.39 -1.35
N ASP A 135 9.95 6.01 -0.54
CA ASP A 135 9.82 5.72 0.89
C ASP A 135 9.39 4.27 1.13
N TYR A 136 8.50 3.75 0.28
CA TYR A 136 8.08 2.35 0.27
C TYR A 136 9.07 1.42 -0.43
N GLN A 137 10.19 1.94 -0.94
CA GLN A 137 11.25 1.19 -1.61
C GLN A 137 10.72 0.25 -2.72
N VAL A 138 9.82 0.78 -3.55
CA VAL A 138 9.13 0.02 -4.61
C VAL A 138 10.13 -0.42 -5.70
N PRO A 139 10.45 -1.72 -5.84
CA PRO A 139 11.51 -2.18 -6.74
C PRO A 139 11.02 -2.54 -8.14
N TYR A 140 9.74 -2.79 -8.32
CA TYR A 140 9.11 -3.22 -9.58
C TYR A 140 7.60 -2.95 -9.57
N PHE A 141 6.94 -3.14 -10.70
CA PHE A 141 5.49 -2.94 -10.85
C PHE A 141 4.77 -4.20 -11.39
N PRO A 142 3.55 -4.48 -10.88
CA PRO A 142 2.94 -3.82 -9.73
C PRO A 142 3.59 -4.28 -8.42
N THR A 143 3.72 -3.37 -7.46
CA THR A 143 3.99 -3.70 -6.08
C THR A 143 2.75 -3.39 -5.27
N VAL A 144 2.11 -4.39 -4.70
CA VAL A 144 0.91 -4.23 -3.89
C VAL A 144 1.21 -4.57 -2.45
N TYR A 145 1.01 -3.59 -1.59
CA TYR A 145 1.16 -3.73 -0.15
C TYR A 145 -0.19 -3.73 0.55
N GLN A 146 -0.28 -4.54 1.59
CA GLN A 146 -1.26 -4.41 2.66
C GLN A 146 -0.61 -3.64 3.81
N VAL A 147 -1.28 -2.62 4.31
CA VAL A 147 -0.95 -1.92 5.55
C VAL A 147 -2.05 -2.20 6.56
N CYS A 148 -1.70 -2.86 7.66
CA CYS A 148 -2.63 -3.15 8.74
C CYS A 148 -2.89 -1.91 9.62
N PRO A 149 -3.98 -1.89 10.42
CA PRO A 149 -4.25 -0.78 11.34
C PRO A 149 -3.13 -0.51 12.34
N ASP A 150 -2.32 -1.52 12.70
CA ASP A 150 -1.11 -1.36 13.51
C ASP A 150 0.07 -0.78 12.74
N ARG A 151 -0.16 -0.32 11.51
CA ARG A 151 0.80 0.27 10.58
C ARG A 151 1.85 -0.71 10.04
N THR A 152 1.75 -2.01 10.33
CA THR A 152 2.63 -2.99 9.73
C THR A 152 2.31 -3.22 8.27
N ILE A 153 3.37 -3.40 7.45
CA ILE A 153 3.26 -3.60 6.01
C ILE A 153 3.55 -5.04 5.62
N THR A 154 2.84 -5.55 4.63
CA THR A 154 3.10 -6.85 4.02
C THR A 154 3.00 -6.74 2.50
N LEU A 155 3.99 -7.22 1.77
CA LEU A 155 3.89 -7.40 0.32
C LEU A 155 2.93 -8.55 0.03
N ILE A 156 1.86 -8.27 -0.70
CA ILE A 156 0.84 -9.26 -1.05
C ILE A 156 0.84 -9.63 -2.54
N GLY A 157 1.66 -8.94 -3.35
CA GLY A 157 1.71 -9.15 -4.79
C GLY A 157 0.33 -8.97 -5.44
N GLN A 158 0.02 -9.80 -6.44
CA GLN A 158 -1.24 -9.75 -7.17
C GLN A 158 -2.30 -10.69 -6.56
N ALA A 159 -2.49 -10.60 -5.23
CA ALA A 159 -3.49 -11.40 -4.52
C ALA A 159 -4.92 -11.10 -5.01
N GLN A 160 -5.77 -12.14 -5.07
CA GLN A 160 -7.14 -12.02 -5.55
C GLN A 160 -8.18 -11.99 -4.41
N SER A 161 -7.91 -12.69 -3.31
CA SER A 161 -8.81 -12.79 -2.16
C SER A 161 -8.38 -11.84 -1.05
N LEU A 162 -8.42 -10.53 -1.32
CA LEU A 162 -7.84 -9.50 -0.46
C LEU A 162 -8.49 -9.43 0.92
N TYR A 163 -9.81 -9.55 1.01
CA TYR A 163 -10.49 -9.41 2.30
C TYR A 163 -10.10 -10.50 3.31
N SER A 164 -9.69 -11.67 2.86
CA SER A 164 -9.17 -12.72 3.75
C SER A 164 -7.90 -12.31 4.49
N LEU A 165 -7.15 -11.35 3.96
CA LEU A 165 -5.91 -10.83 4.57
C LEU A 165 -6.22 -9.84 5.70
N VAL A 166 -7.36 -9.15 5.65
CA VAL A 166 -7.76 -8.15 6.66
C VAL A 166 -7.88 -8.77 8.05
N THR A 167 -8.40 -9.99 8.13
CA THR A 167 -8.61 -10.69 9.42
C THR A 167 -7.31 -11.06 10.14
N SER A 168 -6.16 -11.00 9.47
CA SER A 168 -4.84 -11.25 10.05
C SER A 168 -4.20 -10.00 10.66
N CYS A 169 -4.78 -8.83 10.42
CA CYS A 169 -4.28 -7.56 10.92
C CYS A 169 -4.49 -7.39 12.43
N LEU A 170 -3.54 -6.71 13.05
CA LEU A 170 -3.67 -6.27 14.44
C LEU A 170 -4.34 -4.89 14.49
N PRO A 171 -5.04 -4.56 15.60
CA PRO A 171 -5.69 -3.26 15.76
C PRO A 171 -4.68 -2.13 15.82
N PRO A 172 -5.13 -0.86 15.66
CA PRO A 172 -4.25 0.30 15.74
C PRO A 172 -3.57 0.42 17.10
N PRO A 173 -2.40 1.10 17.19
CA PRO A 173 -1.73 1.34 18.45
C PRO A 173 -2.63 2.13 19.39
N SER A 174 -2.72 1.71 20.65
CA SER A 174 -3.59 2.35 21.66
C SER A 174 -2.82 3.10 22.76
N LEU A 175 -1.50 2.94 22.80
CA LEU A 175 -0.61 3.53 23.82
C LEU A 175 0.54 4.29 23.16
N ASN A 176 0.99 5.37 23.84
CA ASN A 176 2.11 6.19 23.35
C ASN A 176 3.44 5.42 23.26
N ASN A 177 3.60 4.35 24.01
CA ASN A 177 4.80 3.50 24.04
C ASN A 177 4.46 2.04 23.79
N ASP A 178 3.69 1.77 22.77
CA ASP A 178 3.40 0.40 22.34
C ASP A 178 4.61 -0.16 21.60
N ALA A 179 5.39 -1.02 22.27
CA ALA A 179 6.60 -1.61 21.69
C ALA A 179 6.35 -3.06 21.30
N ARG A 180 6.71 -3.42 20.10
CA ARG A 180 6.64 -4.79 19.58
C ARG A 180 8.01 -5.29 19.19
N SER A 181 8.22 -6.60 19.36
CA SER A 181 9.41 -7.28 18.89
C SER A 181 9.08 -8.14 17.68
N PHE A 182 9.97 -8.17 16.70
CA PHE A 182 9.90 -9.09 15.57
C PHE A 182 11.28 -9.63 15.23
N MET A 183 11.32 -10.82 14.67
CA MET A 183 12.58 -11.43 14.24
C MET A 183 12.96 -10.93 12.84
N ASN A 184 14.18 -10.42 12.71
CA ASN A 184 14.72 -9.95 11.43
C ASN A 184 15.22 -11.12 10.56
N ASN A 185 15.43 -12.30 11.15
CA ASN A 185 15.81 -13.50 10.42
C ASN A 185 14.97 -14.70 10.86
N SER A 186 14.53 -15.51 9.92
CA SER A 186 13.97 -16.81 10.21
C SER A 186 15.12 -17.79 10.46
N ALA A 187 15.06 -18.53 11.54
CA ALA A 187 15.98 -19.66 11.78
C ALA A 187 15.86 -20.64 10.59
N GLY A 188 16.87 -20.74 9.76
CA GLY A 188 16.96 -21.77 8.75
C GLY A 188 17.00 -23.15 9.42
N SER A 189 16.38 -24.14 8.83
CA SER A 189 16.46 -25.53 9.24
C SER A 189 17.85 -26.10 8.93
N GLY A 190 18.84 -25.76 9.75
CA GLY A 190 20.22 -26.24 9.61
C GLY A 190 20.84 -26.53 10.97
N CYS A 191 21.80 -27.45 11.00
CA CYS A 191 22.53 -27.87 12.23
C CYS A 191 23.54 -26.82 12.78
N SER A 192 23.49 -25.56 12.33
CA SER A 192 24.32 -24.47 12.84
C SER A 192 23.51 -23.55 13.77
N SER A 193 24.14 -23.14 14.86
CA SER A 193 23.57 -22.18 15.79
C SER A 193 23.35 -20.84 15.07
N VAL A 194 22.10 -20.41 14.93
CA VAL A 194 21.74 -19.08 14.43
C VAL A 194 21.50 -18.18 15.64
N THR A 195 22.19 -17.05 15.68
CA THR A 195 21.89 -16.02 16.67
C THR A 195 20.67 -15.24 16.15
N PRO A 196 19.52 -15.28 16.83
CA PRO A 196 18.35 -14.53 16.38
C PRO A 196 18.61 -13.04 16.51
N GLU A 197 18.35 -12.28 15.44
CA GLU A 197 18.28 -10.84 15.51
C GLU A 197 16.84 -10.44 15.78
N ILE A 198 16.63 -9.69 16.86
CA ILE A 198 15.32 -9.20 17.27
C ILE A 198 15.37 -7.68 17.19
N SER A 199 14.47 -7.10 16.44
CA SER A 199 14.19 -5.66 16.46
C SER A 199 13.04 -5.36 17.41
N ILE A 200 13.16 -4.27 18.13
CA ILE A 200 12.06 -3.70 18.92
C ILE A 200 11.73 -2.37 18.28
N GLN A 201 10.50 -2.22 17.86
CA GLN A 201 9.99 -1.00 17.26
C GLN A 201 8.90 -0.40 18.15
N ASN A 202 8.88 0.93 18.24
CA ASN A 202 7.77 1.62 18.88
C ASN A 202 6.63 1.77 17.85
N TYR A 203 5.49 1.18 18.15
CA TYR A 203 4.26 1.29 17.38
C TYR A 203 3.30 2.31 18.02
N GLY A 204 3.72 2.98 19.09
CA GLY A 204 2.90 3.92 19.82
C GLY A 204 2.55 5.17 19.00
N LEU A 205 1.65 5.97 19.57
CA LEU A 205 1.08 7.18 18.96
C LEU A 205 2.07 8.37 18.86
N ASN A 206 3.34 8.22 19.27
CA ASN A 206 4.39 9.24 19.17
C ASN A 206 5.64 8.67 18.50
#